data_d6b103232b064071887e4189d0a01eee
#
_entry.id   d6b103232b064071887e4189d0a01eee
#
_cell.length_a   1.000
_cell.length_b   1.000
_cell.length_c   1.000
_cell.angle_alpha   90.00
_cell.angle_beta   90.00
_cell.angle_gamma   90.00
#
_symmetry.space_group_name_H-M   'P 1'
#
loop_
_entity.id
_entity.type
_entity.pdbx_description
1 polymer ?
#
loop_
_entity_poly.entity_id
_entity_poly.type
_entity_poly.pdbx_seq_one_letter_code
_entity_poly.pdbx_strand_id
1 'polypeptide(L)'
;MRRTVRIVWMVIVVVAVIGGTVAWRLSQKSGAETTLRTVPVQRSDLVATIGATGTVEPEEVVDVGAQVAGQISAFGKDKNGKSIDWGSAVEQGTVLAQIDDALYRADVEAAKAQLRQAQANAISADANVMQMQAKLVQAQQDWDRAQKLGPSEALAPSAYDQYRANYEVAKANLAVAQATVQQGKAAVVQAQAALDRAQQNLRYCTITSPVKGIIVDRRVNIRVVPQ
;
A
#
# COMPACT_ATOMS: atom_id res chain seq x y z
N MET A 1 -80.32 101.81 -36.80
CA MET A 1 -79.70 100.47 -36.94
C MET A 1 -78.20 100.53 -37.16
N ARG A 2 -77.49 101.59 -37.41
CA ARG A 2 -76.04 101.66 -37.66
C ARG A 2 -75.15 101.75 -36.39
N ARG A 3 -75.71 102.13 -35.21
CA ARG A 3 -74.95 102.27 -33.99
C ARG A 3 -74.80 100.90 -33.19
N THR A 4 -75.83 100.08 -33.25
CA THR A 4 -75.85 98.78 -32.54
C THR A 4 -74.85 97.75 -33.15
N VAL A 5 -74.75 97.79 -34.50
CA VAL A 5 -73.79 96.87 -35.20
C VAL A 5 -72.33 97.21 -34.90
N ARG A 6 -72.02 98.53 -34.69
CA ARG A 6 -70.60 98.88 -34.31
C ARG A 6 -70.28 98.49 -32.91
N ILE A 7 -71.20 98.49 -31.97
CA ILE A 7 -70.95 98.03 -30.58
C ILE A 7 -70.72 96.53 -30.53
N VAL A 8 -71.54 95.76 -31.31
CA VAL A 8 -71.34 94.27 -31.35
C VAL A 8 -70.02 93.91 -31.96
N TRP A 9 -69.58 94.65 -33.02
CA TRP A 9 -68.26 94.41 -33.61
C TRP A 9 -67.11 94.75 -32.64
N MET A 10 -67.28 95.84 -31.86
CA MET A 10 -66.27 96.24 -30.88
C MET A 10 -66.16 95.21 -29.74
N VAL A 11 -67.26 94.62 -29.30
CA VAL A 11 -67.28 93.57 -28.28
C VAL A 11 -66.61 92.29 -28.77
N ILE A 12 -66.86 91.94 -30.05
CA ILE A 12 -66.23 90.75 -30.63
C ILE A 12 -64.71 90.91 -30.73
N VAL A 13 -64.26 92.10 -31.14
CA VAL A 13 -62.79 92.34 -31.20
C VAL A 13 -62.17 92.35 -29.82
N VAL A 14 -62.82 92.91 -28.82
CA VAL A 14 -62.28 92.86 -27.41
C VAL A 14 -62.24 91.45 -26.89
N VAL A 15 -63.24 90.61 -27.16
CA VAL A 15 -63.23 89.18 -26.74
C VAL A 15 -62.16 88.43 -27.50
N ALA A 16 -61.93 88.68 -28.77
CA ALA A 16 -60.90 88.06 -29.56
C ALA A 16 -59.47 88.43 -29.04
N VAL A 17 -59.25 89.70 -28.66
CA VAL A 17 -57.97 90.16 -28.10
C VAL A 17 -57.75 89.55 -26.71
N ILE A 18 -58.76 89.50 -25.86
CA ILE A 18 -58.67 88.90 -24.54
C ILE A 18 -58.46 87.37 -24.66
N GLY A 19 -59.20 86.69 -25.55
CA GLY A 19 -59.03 85.27 -25.85
C GLY A 19 -57.62 84.95 -26.39
N GLY A 20 -57.11 85.79 -27.29
CA GLY A 20 -55.79 85.65 -27.88
C GLY A 20 -54.67 85.82 -26.84
N THR A 21 -54.80 86.83 -25.95
CA THR A 21 -53.80 87.07 -24.90
C THR A 21 -53.79 85.99 -23.81
N VAL A 22 -54.95 85.45 -23.49
CA VAL A 22 -55.09 84.32 -22.53
C VAL A 22 -54.52 83.06 -23.16
N ALA A 23 -54.83 82.75 -24.41
CA ALA A 23 -54.27 81.59 -25.12
C ALA A 23 -52.76 81.72 -25.26
N TRP A 24 -52.23 82.88 -25.54
CA TRP A 24 -50.78 83.10 -25.60
C TRP A 24 -50.09 82.96 -24.25
N ARG A 25 -50.70 83.40 -23.18
CA ARG A 25 -50.22 83.23 -21.83
C ARG A 25 -50.28 81.77 -21.39
N LEU A 26 -51.28 81.04 -21.76
CA LEU A 26 -51.33 79.56 -21.46
C LEU A 26 -50.34 78.78 -22.29
N SER A 27 -50.08 79.19 -23.53
CA SER A 27 -49.06 78.53 -24.36
C SER A 27 -47.65 78.75 -23.86
N GLN A 28 -47.34 79.91 -23.23
CA GLN A 28 -46.04 80.17 -22.67
C GLN A 28 -45.75 79.39 -21.34
N LYS A 29 -46.80 78.82 -20.69
CA LYS A 29 -46.61 78.02 -19.48
C LYS A 29 -46.34 76.54 -19.72
N SER A 30 -46.29 76.09 -20.98
CA SER A 30 -45.99 74.73 -21.36
C SER A 30 -44.48 74.52 -21.67
N GLY A 31 -43.62 75.31 -21.03
CA GLY A 31 -42.20 74.92 -20.91
C GLY A 31 -42.12 73.82 -19.95
N ALA A 32 -42.02 72.60 -20.44
CA ALA A 32 -41.68 71.44 -19.60
C ALA A 32 -40.31 71.71 -18.88
N GLU A 33 -40.38 72.14 -17.63
CA GLU A 33 -39.18 72.11 -16.78
C GLU A 33 -38.69 70.68 -16.74
N THR A 34 -37.67 70.40 -17.52
CA THR A 34 -36.91 69.12 -17.37
C THR A 34 -36.28 69.14 -15.99
N THR A 35 -36.99 68.54 -15.05
CA THR A 35 -36.41 68.28 -13.71
C THR A 35 -35.24 67.36 -13.91
N LEU A 36 -34.05 67.91 -14.01
CA LEU A 36 -32.81 67.14 -13.98
C LEU A 36 -32.65 66.60 -12.58
N ARG A 37 -32.79 65.28 -12.48
CA ARG A 37 -32.53 64.58 -11.25
C ARG A 37 -30.98 64.48 -11.07
N THR A 38 -30.42 65.36 -10.34
CA THR A 38 -28.98 65.34 -9.99
C THR A 38 -28.78 64.42 -8.84
N VAL A 39 -27.85 63.48 -8.99
CA VAL A 39 -27.35 62.62 -7.89
C VAL A 39 -25.96 63.14 -7.52
N PRO A 40 -25.70 63.41 -6.24
CA PRO A 40 -24.38 63.85 -5.82
C PRO A 40 -23.36 62.77 -6.11
N VAL A 41 -22.22 63.11 -6.70
CA VAL A 41 -21.09 62.20 -6.90
C VAL A 41 -20.48 61.93 -5.54
N GLN A 42 -20.61 60.70 -5.10
CA GLN A 42 -19.96 60.20 -3.88
C GLN A 42 -18.66 59.52 -4.26
N ARG A 43 -17.58 59.82 -3.57
CA ARG A 43 -16.36 59.00 -3.60
C ARG A 43 -16.59 57.82 -2.71
N SER A 44 -16.47 56.64 -3.29
CA SER A 44 -16.41 55.38 -2.55
C SER A 44 -15.18 54.58 -3.00
N ASP A 45 -14.64 53.80 -2.10
CA ASP A 45 -13.56 52.88 -2.45
C ASP A 45 -14.13 51.76 -3.35
N LEU A 46 -13.51 51.58 -4.50
CA LEU A 46 -13.82 50.47 -5.39
C LEU A 46 -12.96 49.26 -4.97
N VAL A 47 -13.57 48.30 -4.28
CA VAL A 47 -12.90 47.04 -3.94
C VAL A 47 -13.07 46.10 -5.13
N ALA A 48 -11.99 45.88 -5.89
CA ALA A 48 -11.93 44.85 -6.89
C ALA A 48 -11.55 43.53 -6.21
N THR A 49 -12.52 42.64 -6.04
CA THR A 49 -12.25 41.28 -5.51
C THR A 49 -11.95 40.36 -6.69
N ILE A 50 -10.74 39.83 -6.73
CA ILE A 50 -10.37 38.76 -7.67
C ILE A 50 -10.62 37.44 -6.97
N GLY A 51 -11.61 36.68 -7.43
CA GLY A 51 -11.83 35.31 -7.00
C GLY A 51 -10.95 34.36 -7.82
N ALA A 52 -10.13 33.54 -7.14
CA ALA A 52 -9.43 32.46 -7.78
C ALA A 52 -9.96 31.13 -7.21
N THR A 53 -10.19 30.17 -8.09
CA THR A 53 -10.52 28.79 -7.72
C THR A 53 -9.35 27.92 -8.13
N GLY A 54 -8.98 26.97 -7.26
CA GLY A 54 -7.93 26.01 -7.53
C GLY A 54 -8.28 24.67 -6.90
N THR A 55 -7.71 23.62 -7.43
CA THR A 55 -7.78 22.27 -6.86
C THR A 55 -6.52 22.08 -6.01
N VAL A 56 -6.71 21.58 -4.79
CA VAL A 56 -5.58 21.18 -3.94
C VAL A 56 -5.26 19.74 -4.30
N GLU A 57 -4.09 19.52 -4.85
CA GLU A 57 -3.58 18.17 -5.13
C GLU A 57 -2.46 17.83 -4.14
N PRO A 58 -2.35 16.56 -3.71
CA PRO A 58 -1.25 16.15 -2.87
C PRO A 58 0.08 16.23 -3.65
N GLU A 59 1.15 16.62 -2.97
CA GLU A 59 2.50 16.70 -3.54
C GLU A 59 3.02 15.33 -3.99
N GLU A 60 2.69 14.28 -3.21
CA GLU A 60 3.07 12.91 -3.51
C GLU A 60 1.94 11.95 -3.12
N VAL A 61 1.65 10.98 -3.99
CA VAL A 61 0.70 9.90 -3.74
C VAL A 61 1.44 8.58 -3.77
N VAL A 62 1.37 7.84 -2.66
CA VAL A 62 1.97 6.50 -2.52
C VAL A 62 0.87 5.46 -2.50
N ASP A 63 0.82 4.63 -3.55
CA ASP A 63 -0.11 3.50 -3.61
C ASP A 63 0.39 2.35 -2.74
N VAL A 64 -0.43 1.93 -1.77
CA VAL A 64 -0.15 0.79 -0.88
C VAL A 64 -1.05 -0.37 -1.25
N GLY A 65 -0.45 -1.44 -1.77
CA GLY A 65 -1.15 -2.65 -2.20
C GLY A 65 -0.82 -3.87 -1.35
N ALA A 66 -1.67 -4.92 -1.45
CA ALA A 66 -1.40 -6.22 -0.87
C ALA A 66 -0.36 -6.98 -1.71
N GLN A 67 0.61 -7.62 -1.05
CA GLN A 67 1.63 -8.47 -1.69
C GLN A 67 1.23 -9.94 -1.70
N VAL A 68 0.18 -10.31 -0.96
CA VAL A 68 -0.40 -11.65 -0.90
C VAL A 68 -1.91 -11.58 -1.12
N ALA A 69 -2.48 -12.65 -1.67
CA ALA A 69 -3.91 -12.75 -1.92
C ALA A 69 -4.64 -13.17 -0.64
N GLY A 70 -5.82 -12.60 -0.40
CA GLY A 70 -6.64 -12.99 0.75
C GLY A 70 -7.76 -12.00 1.00
N GLN A 71 -8.66 -12.36 1.92
CA GLN A 71 -9.75 -11.49 2.35
C GLN A 71 -9.26 -10.56 3.46
N ILE A 72 -9.65 -9.28 3.42
CA ILE A 72 -9.36 -8.35 4.51
C ILE A 72 -10.23 -8.75 5.71
N SER A 73 -9.58 -9.08 6.81
CA SER A 73 -10.24 -9.42 8.08
C SER A 73 -10.58 -8.18 8.90
N ALA A 74 -9.70 -7.17 8.90
CA ALA A 74 -9.88 -5.93 9.65
C ALA A 74 -9.11 -4.78 9.01
N PHE A 75 -9.60 -3.55 9.20
CA PHE A 75 -8.81 -2.35 9.00
C PHE A 75 -8.10 -1.96 10.29
N GLY A 76 -6.93 -1.33 10.15
CA GLY A 76 -6.18 -0.78 11.26
C GLY A 76 -6.95 0.34 11.98
N LYS A 77 -6.36 0.83 13.07
CA LYS A 77 -6.92 1.95 13.84
C LYS A 77 -6.00 3.16 13.74
N ASP A 78 -6.60 4.34 13.64
CA ASP A 78 -5.89 5.61 13.71
C ASP A 78 -5.48 5.92 15.16
N LYS A 79 -4.82 7.06 15.39
CA LYS A 79 -4.43 7.53 16.74
C LYS A 79 -5.61 7.74 17.69
N ASN A 80 -6.82 7.92 17.16
CA ASN A 80 -8.04 8.15 17.91
C ASN A 80 -8.82 6.86 18.17
N GLY A 81 -8.29 5.69 17.76
CA GLY A 81 -8.92 4.39 17.91
C GLY A 81 -10.05 4.10 16.93
N LYS A 82 -10.28 4.98 15.94
CA LYS A 82 -11.24 4.77 14.86
C LYS A 82 -10.60 3.90 13.76
N SER A 83 -11.43 3.11 13.08
CA SER A 83 -11.00 2.38 11.89
C SER A 83 -10.43 3.33 10.84
N ILE A 84 -9.30 2.97 10.24
CA ILE A 84 -8.67 3.76 9.17
C ILE A 84 -9.61 3.85 7.98
N ASP A 85 -9.86 5.10 7.55
CA ASP A 85 -10.69 5.43 6.40
C ASP A 85 -10.13 6.69 5.71
N TRP A 86 -10.82 7.15 4.69
CA TRP A 86 -10.52 8.41 4.03
C TRP A 86 -10.32 9.56 5.03
N GLY A 87 -9.28 10.36 4.82
CA GLY A 87 -8.92 11.47 5.70
C GLY A 87 -8.20 11.07 7.01
N SER A 88 -7.99 9.78 7.28
CA SER A 88 -7.27 9.32 8.48
C SER A 88 -5.78 9.65 8.37
N ALA A 89 -5.22 10.29 9.41
CA ALA A 89 -3.79 10.52 9.52
C ALA A 89 -3.08 9.25 9.98
N VAL A 90 -2.03 8.87 9.26
CA VAL A 90 -1.23 7.68 9.52
C VAL A 90 0.25 8.03 9.64
N GLU A 91 0.98 7.26 10.42
CA GLU A 91 2.43 7.33 10.52
C GLU A 91 3.07 6.16 9.80
N GLN A 92 4.36 6.28 9.51
CA GLN A 92 5.14 5.17 8.98
C GLN A 92 5.03 3.94 9.91
N GLY A 93 4.72 2.77 9.34
CA GLY A 93 4.53 1.53 10.09
C GLY A 93 3.13 1.34 10.70
N THR A 94 2.22 2.33 10.58
CA THR A 94 0.82 2.15 11.01
C THR A 94 0.16 1.05 10.19
N VAL A 95 -0.49 0.09 10.87
CA VAL A 95 -1.24 -0.99 10.21
C VAL A 95 -2.46 -0.39 9.53
N LEU A 96 -2.55 -0.52 8.22
CA LEU A 96 -3.66 -0.03 7.40
C LEU A 96 -4.78 -1.06 7.29
N ALA A 97 -4.40 -2.30 7.00
CA ALA A 97 -5.34 -3.42 6.88
C ALA A 97 -4.65 -4.73 7.26
N GLN A 98 -5.44 -5.70 7.67
CA GLN A 98 -5.00 -7.05 7.95
C GLN A 98 -5.77 -8.03 7.08
N ILE A 99 -5.04 -8.86 6.34
CA ILE A 99 -5.57 -9.97 5.55
C ILE A 99 -5.76 -11.17 6.49
N ASP A 100 -6.73 -12.02 6.21
CA ASP A 100 -6.91 -13.30 6.94
C ASP A 100 -5.63 -14.14 6.81
N ASP A 101 -4.98 -14.37 7.93
CA ASP A 101 -3.67 -15.00 8.00
C ASP A 101 -3.72 -16.49 8.40
N ALA A 102 -4.92 -17.06 8.56
CA ALA A 102 -5.09 -18.44 9.03
C ALA A 102 -4.35 -19.46 8.15
N LEU A 103 -4.48 -19.33 6.82
CA LEU A 103 -3.78 -20.18 5.86
C LEU A 103 -2.27 -19.99 5.94
N TYR A 104 -1.80 -18.75 5.97
CA TYR A 104 -0.36 -18.43 6.03
C TYR A 104 0.30 -18.88 7.33
N ARG A 105 -0.43 -18.84 8.45
CA ARG A 105 0.02 -19.43 9.72
C ARG A 105 0.17 -20.95 9.61
N ALA A 106 -0.79 -21.62 8.99
CA ALA A 106 -0.69 -23.07 8.74
C ALA A 106 0.50 -23.42 7.86
N ASP A 107 0.79 -22.63 6.81
CA ASP A 107 1.96 -22.80 5.95
C ASP A 107 3.27 -22.63 6.73
N VAL A 108 3.36 -21.66 7.63
CA VAL A 108 4.52 -21.48 8.51
C VAL A 108 4.72 -22.68 9.42
N GLU A 109 3.66 -23.22 10.03
CA GLU A 109 3.76 -24.40 10.89
C GLU A 109 4.14 -25.65 10.10
N ALA A 110 3.64 -25.83 8.89
CA ALA A 110 4.03 -26.91 7.99
C ALA A 110 5.53 -26.81 7.61
N ALA A 111 5.99 -25.62 7.23
CA ALA A 111 7.41 -25.39 6.91
C ALA A 111 8.33 -25.59 8.11
N LYS A 112 7.92 -25.20 9.33
CA LYS A 112 8.65 -25.50 10.57
C LYS A 112 8.75 -27.00 10.84
N ALA A 113 7.67 -27.74 10.61
CA ALA A 113 7.68 -29.19 10.78
C ALA A 113 8.65 -29.84 9.78
N GLN A 114 8.67 -29.37 8.53
CA GLN A 114 9.59 -29.84 7.51
C GLN A 114 11.06 -29.54 7.84
N LEU A 115 11.34 -28.35 8.39
CA LEU A 115 12.68 -28.00 8.88
C LEU A 115 13.13 -28.94 10.00
N ARG A 116 12.27 -29.21 11.00
CA ARG A 116 12.60 -30.14 12.09
C ARG A 116 12.86 -31.54 11.56
N GLN A 117 12.10 -32.01 10.56
CA GLN A 117 12.36 -33.31 9.93
C GLN A 117 13.70 -33.33 9.21
N ALA A 118 14.07 -32.29 8.46
CA ALA A 118 15.35 -32.17 7.78
C ALA A 118 16.51 -32.16 8.80
N GLN A 119 16.36 -31.45 9.91
CA GLN A 119 17.34 -31.41 11.00
C GLN A 119 17.54 -32.80 11.66
N ALA A 120 16.42 -33.50 11.91
CA ALA A 120 16.49 -34.86 12.46
C ALA A 120 17.22 -35.84 11.53
N ASN A 121 16.96 -35.74 10.22
CA ASN A 121 17.64 -36.53 9.19
C ASN A 121 19.16 -36.22 9.15
N ALA A 122 19.53 -34.93 9.23
CA ALA A 122 20.94 -34.53 9.30
C ALA A 122 21.66 -35.09 10.55
N ILE A 123 21.01 -35.03 11.71
CA ILE A 123 21.54 -35.63 12.97
C ILE A 123 21.72 -37.14 12.81
N SER A 124 20.74 -37.81 12.17
CA SER A 124 20.86 -39.25 11.90
C SER A 124 22.03 -39.58 10.97
N ALA A 125 22.26 -38.73 9.94
CA ALA A 125 23.41 -38.88 9.04
C ALA A 125 24.73 -38.65 9.77
N ASP A 126 24.83 -37.68 10.70
CA ASP A 126 26.02 -37.46 11.54
C ASP A 126 26.29 -38.66 12.46
N ALA A 127 25.26 -39.26 13.05
CA ALA A 127 25.38 -40.47 13.83
C ALA A 127 25.92 -41.67 13.02
N ASN A 128 25.46 -41.78 11.75
CA ASN A 128 25.97 -42.79 10.82
C ASN A 128 27.46 -42.59 10.50
N VAL A 129 27.93 -41.34 10.35
CA VAL A 129 29.38 -41.05 10.18
C VAL A 129 30.16 -41.53 11.38
N MET A 130 29.70 -41.31 12.62
CA MET A 130 30.37 -41.80 13.82
C MET A 130 30.44 -43.34 13.83
N GLN A 131 29.37 -44.03 13.40
CA GLN A 131 29.37 -45.49 13.28
C GLN A 131 30.39 -45.96 12.22
N MET A 132 30.43 -45.34 11.03
CA MET A 132 31.38 -45.71 9.97
C MET A 132 32.83 -45.38 10.37
N GLN A 133 33.04 -44.29 11.10
CA GLN A 133 34.34 -43.93 11.66
C GLN A 133 34.87 -45.02 12.64
N ALA A 134 34.00 -45.52 13.52
CA ALA A 134 34.38 -46.62 14.43
C ALA A 134 34.74 -47.90 13.67
N LYS A 135 33.96 -48.25 12.60
CA LYS A 135 34.26 -49.39 11.73
C LYS A 135 35.58 -49.22 10.98
N LEU A 136 35.88 -48.00 10.51
CA LEU A 136 37.16 -47.70 9.85
C LEU A 136 38.32 -47.87 10.84
N VAL A 137 38.23 -47.38 12.07
CA VAL A 137 39.28 -47.56 13.10
C VAL A 137 39.52 -49.01 13.37
N GLN A 138 38.47 -49.85 13.49
CA GLN A 138 38.61 -51.30 13.66
C GLN A 138 39.35 -51.92 12.46
N ALA A 139 38.87 -51.67 11.23
CA ALA A 139 39.47 -52.24 10.03
C ALA A 139 40.92 -51.78 9.81
N GLN A 140 41.24 -50.53 10.20
CA GLN A 140 42.60 -50.01 10.17
C GLN A 140 43.54 -50.76 11.16
N GLN A 141 43.06 -50.98 12.40
CA GLN A 141 43.84 -51.74 13.40
C GLN A 141 44.10 -53.19 12.96
N ASP A 142 43.08 -53.83 12.33
CA ASP A 142 43.23 -55.18 11.78
C ASP A 142 44.23 -55.19 10.60
N TRP A 143 44.17 -54.20 9.73
CA TRP A 143 45.10 -54.03 8.62
C TRP A 143 46.54 -53.76 9.12
N ASP A 144 46.73 -52.87 10.10
CA ASP A 144 48.03 -52.56 10.71
C ASP A 144 48.66 -53.78 11.34
N ARG A 145 47.84 -54.65 11.96
CA ARG A 145 48.30 -55.94 12.47
C ARG A 145 48.75 -56.91 11.36
N ALA A 146 47.91 -56.98 10.30
CA ALA A 146 48.24 -57.79 9.14
C ALA A 146 49.53 -57.33 8.43
N GLN A 147 49.72 -55.99 8.30
CA GLN A 147 50.97 -55.45 7.74
C GLN A 147 52.22 -55.79 8.52
N LYS A 148 52.14 -55.82 9.86
CA LYS A 148 53.28 -56.20 10.73
C LYS A 148 53.65 -57.66 10.63
N LEU A 149 52.68 -58.55 10.41
CA LEU A 149 52.93 -59.98 10.23
C LEU A 149 53.44 -60.31 8.81
N GLY A 150 53.01 -59.52 7.80
CA GLY A 150 53.27 -59.77 6.38
C GLY A 150 52.69 -61.10 5.89
N PRO A 151 52.73 -61.33 4.55
CA PRO A 151 52.39 -62.65 4.01
C PRO A 151 53.45 -63.67 4.44
N SER A 152 53.04 -64.55 5.30
CA SER A 152 53.96 -65.56 5.95
C SER A 152 53.17 -66.82 6.31
N GLU A 153 53.85 -67.86 6.84
CA GLU A 153 53.17 -69.05 7.39
C GLU A 153 52.16 -68.69 8.51
N ALA A 154 52.37 -67.57 9.21
CA ALA A 154 51.46 -67.06 10.24
C ALA A 154 50.22 -66.33 9.68
N LEU A 155 50.27 -65.84 8.42
CA LEU A 155 49.16 -65.14 7.76
C LEU A 155 49.09 -65.53 6.25
N ALA A 156 48.07 -66.29 5.88
CA ALA A 156 47.87 -66.68 4.50
C ALA A 156 47.77 -65.46 3.59
N PRO A 157 48.28 -65.42 2.33
CA PRO A 157 48.20 -64.30 1.42
C PRO A 157 46.80 -63.86 1.19
N SER A 158 45.83 -64.76 1.09
CA SER A 158 44.40 -64.42 0.91
C SER A 158 43.80 -63.66 2.10
N ALA A 159 44.29 -64.02 3.34
CA ALA A 159 43.84 -63.29 4.53
C ALA A 159 44.41 -61.82 4.58
N TYR A 160 45.67 -61.67 4.15
CA TYR A 160 46.36 -60.42 4.04
C TYR A 160 45.57 -59.46 3.03
N ASP A 161 45.27 -60.02 1.87
CA ASP A 161 44.49 -59.26 0.86
C ASP A 161 43.08 -58.92 1.37
N GLN A 162 42.47 -59.82 2.15
CA GLN A 162 41.16 -59.58 2.77
C GLN A 162 41.19 -58.41 3.77
N TYR A 163 42.20 -58.33 4.66
CA TYR A 163 42.33 -57.22 5.61
C TYR A 163 42.51 -55.87 4.87
N ARG A 164 43.32 -55.86 3.80
CA ARG A 164 43.47 -54.68 2.94
C ARG A 164 42.15 -54.26 2.28
N ALA A 165 41.42 -55.19 1.69
CA ALA A 165 40.14 -54.93 1.06
C ALA A 165 39.11 -54.40 2.07
N ASN A 166 39.04 -54.99 3.28
CA ASN A 166 38.14 -54.52 4.35
C ASN A 166 38.47 -53.10 4.79
N TYR A 167 39.73 -52.71 4.91
CA TYR A 167 40.15 -51.35 5.22
C TYR A 167 39.70 -50.37 4.13
N GLU A 168 39.97 -50.72 2.85
CA GLU A 168 39.55 -49.84 1.73
C GLU A 168 38.02 -49.69 1.63
N VAL A 169 37.27 -50.76 1.86
CA VAL A 169 35.79 -50.73 1.92
C VAL A 169 35.30 -49.87 3.09
N ALA A 170 35.89 -49.99 4.27
CA ALA A 170 35.52 -49.17 5.41
C ALA A 170 35.79 -47.68 5.18
N LYS A 171 36.90 -47.35 4.53
CA LYS A 171 37.26 -46.00 4.11
C LYS A 171 36.28 -45.44 3.10
N ALA A 172 35.90 -46.23 2.10
CA ALA A 172 34.89 -45.83 1.09
C ALA A 172 33.51 -45.60 1.74
N ASN A 173 33.09 -46.48 2.66
CA ASN A 173 31.83 -46.34 3.38
C ASN A 173 31.80 -45.08 4.25
N LEU A 174 32.91 -44.70 4.89
CA LEU A 174 32.98 -43.41 5.59
C LEU A 174 32.82 -42.21 4.66
N ALA A 175 33.47 -42.26 3.47
CA ALA A 175 33.31 -41.19 2.48
C ALA A 175 31.85 -41.03 2.02
N VAL A 176 31.16 -42.15 1.78
CA VAL A 176 29.70 -42.15 1.45
C VAL A 176 28.89 -41.57 2.61
N ALA A 177 29.15 -41.95 3.85
CA ALA A 177 28.45 -41.41 5.02
C ALA A 177 28.66 -39.89 5.14
N GLN A 178 29.89 -39.40 4.92
CA GLN A 178 30.20 -37.98 4.92
C GLN A 178 29.46 -37.22 3.80
N ALA A 179 29.35 -37.80 2.61
CA ALA A 179 28.56 -37.22 1.52
C ALA A 179 27.07 -37.13 1.91
N THR A 180 26.54 -38.16 2.59
CA THR A 180 25.15 -38.14 3.08
C THR A 180 24.92 -37.03 4.10
N VAL A 181 25.87 -36.71 4.97
CA VAL A 181 25.82 -35.55 5.88
C VAL A 181 25.73 -34.25 5.10
N GLN A 182 26.53 -34.08 4.04
CA GLN A 182 26.45 -32.87 3.20
C GLN A 182 25.09 -32.73 2.51
N GLN A 183 24.52 -33.85 2.05
CA GLN A 183 23.18 -33.89 1.51
C GLN A 183 22.12 -33.51 2.56
N GLY A 184 22.24 -34.04 3.79
CA GLY A 184 21.37 -33.67 4.91
C GLY A 184 21.43 -32.18 5.25
N LYS A 185 22.65 -31.62 5.32
CA LYS A 185 22.85 -30.18 5.56
C LYS A 185 22.22 -29.31 4.45
N ALA A 186 22.37 -29.72 3.19
CA ALA A 186 21.72 -29.01 2.08
C ALA A 186 20.18 -29.05 2.18
N ALA A 187 19.61 -30.19 2.60
CA ALA A 187 18.17 -30.32 2.86
C ALA A 187 17.69 -29.39 4.00
N VAL A 188 18.48 -29.21 5.05
CA VAL A 188 18.18 -28.26 6.15
C VAL A 188 18.16 -26.83 5.60
N VAL A 189 19.14 -26.42 4.80
CA VAL A 189 19.17 -25.08 4.18
C VAL A 189 17.95 -24.85 3.27
N GLN A 190 17.56 -25.86 2.49
CA GLN A 190 16.37 -25.78 1.63
C GLN A 190 15.10 -25.63 2.47
N ALA A 191 14.94 -26.40 3.54
CA ALA A 191 13.78 -26.32 4.43
C ALA A 191 13.75 -24.97 5.18
N GLN A 192 14.91 -24.44 5.58
CA GLN A 192 15.01 -23.10 6.17
C GLN A 192 14.54 -22.02 5.21
N ALA A 193 14.99 -22.05 3.95
CA ALA A 193 14.54 -21.09 2.93
C ALA A 193 13.04 -21.17 2.67
N ALA A 194 12.45 -22.37 2.72
CA ALA A 194 11.00 -22.54 2.62
C ALA A 194 10.26 -21.90 3.81
N LEU A 195 10.78 -22.07 5.02
CA LEU A 195 10.25 -21.44 6.23
C LEU A 195 10.32 -19.91 6.15
N ASP A 196 11.47 -19.37 5.73
CA ASP A 196 11.65 -17.92 5.61
C ASP A 196 10.66 -17.30 4.61
N ARG A 197 10.42 -18.01 3.47
CA ARG A 197 9.40 -17.60 2.50
C ARG A 197 7.99 -17.63 3.10
N ALA A 198 7.62 -18.68 3.82
CA ALA A 198 6.32 -18.77 4.46
C ALA A 198 6.11 -17.66 5.51
N GLN A 199 7.14 -17.37 6.31
CA GLN A 199 7.12 -16.28 7.28
C GLN A 199 7.03 -14.91 6.60
N GLN A 200 7.67 -14.71 5.44
CA GLN A 200 7.56 -13.47 4.68
C GLN A 200 6.13 -13.27 4.18
N ASN A 201 5.50 -14.33 3.63
CA ASN A 201 4.11 -14.27 3.20
C ASN A 201 3.16 -13.94 4.36
N LEU A 202 3.40 -14.52 5.54
CA LEU A 202 2.65 -14.20 6.75
C LEU A 202 2.82 -12.72 7.17
N ARG A 203 4.03 -12.16 7.07
CA ARG A 203 4.25 -10.73 7.33
C ARG A 203 3.48 -9.85 6.35
N TYR A 204 3.38 -10.25 5.08
CA TYR A 204 2.62 -9.53 4.07
C TYR A 204 1.09 -9.53 4.28
N CYS A 205 0.57 -10.38 5.17
CA CYS A 205 -0.84 -10.31 5.58
C CYS A 205 -1.14 -9.04 6.39
N THR A 206 -0.13 -8.39 6.95
CA THR A 206 -0.27 -7.10 7.65
C THR A 206 0.22 -5.98 6.73
N ILE A 207 -0.70 -5.19 6.22
CA ILE A 207 -0.41 -4.07 5.32
C ILE A 207 -0.15 -2.83 6.18
N THR A 208 1.05 -2.27 6.05
CA THR A 208 1.46 -1.08 6.82
C THR A 208 1.76 0.10 5.90
N SER A 209 1.62 1.32 6.43
CA SER A 209 2.00 2.52 5.70
C SER A 209 3.53 2.63 5.59
N PRO A 210 4.09 2.82 4.38
CA PRO A 210 5.53 3.06 4.20
C PRO A 210 5.95 4.47 4.58
N VAL A 211 5.02 5.44 4.60
CA VAL A 211 5.27 6.87 4.84
C VAL A 211 4.27 7.43 5.85
N LYS A 212 4.61 8.59 6.42
CA LYS A 212 3.68 9.41 7.17
C LYS A 212 2.82 10.24 6.21
N GLY A 213 1.49 10.26 6.41
CA GLY A 213 0.61 11.01 5.54
C GLY A 213 -0.86 10.93 5.96
N ILE A 214 -1.73 11.20 5.00
CA ILE A 214 -3.19 11.12 5.16
C ILE A 214 -3.73 10.18 4.09
N ILE A 215 -4.68 9.34 4.45
CA ILE A 215 -5.35 8.45 3.49
C ILE A 215 -6.21 9.28 2.54
N VAL A 216 -5.86 9.29 1.27
CA VAL A 216 -6.57 10.04 0.22
C VAL A 216 -7.72 9.22 -0.37
N ASP A 217 -7.52 7.91 -0.51
CA ASP A 217 -8.54 7.02 -1.10
C ASP A 217 -8.41 5.60 -0.52
N ARG A 218 -9.54 4.90 -0.41
CA ARG A 218 -9.61 3.52 0.00
C ARG A 218 -10.39 2.71 -1.04
N ARG A 219 -9.66 2.01 -1.91
CA ARG A 219 -10.22 1.25 -3.05
C ARG A 219 -10.74 -0.14 -2.68
N VAL A 220 -10.59 -0.55 -1.42
CA VAL A 220 -10.98 -1.89 -0.95
C VAL A 220 -11.92 -1.81 0.25
N ASN A 221 -12.86 -2.77 0.33
CA ASN A 221 -13.80 -2.89 1.43
C ASN A 221 -13.75 -4.29 2.03
N ILE A 222 -14.08 -4.41 3.32
CA ILE A 222 -14.33 -5.70 3.94
C ILE A 222 -15.59 -6.27 3.29
N ARG A 223 -15.49 -7.44 2.68
CA ARG A 223 -16.66 -8.14 2.15
C ARG A 223 -17.45 -8.70 3.34
N VAL A 224 -18.44 -7.95 3.79
CA VAL A 224 -19.46 -8.48 4.70
C VAL A 224 -20.32 -9.44 3.86
N VAL A 225 -20.19 -10.74 4.08
CA VAL A 225 -21.15 -11.72 3.58
C VAL A 225 -22.36 -11.62 4.52
N PRO A 226 -23.54 -11.17 4.06
CA PRO A 226 -24.74 -11.20 4.90
C PRO A 226 -25.03 -12.65 5.23
N GLN A 227 -25.23 -12.93 6.53
CA GLN A 227 -25.73 -14.21 7.02
C GLN A 227 -27.20 -14.39 6.62
#